data_1717eda317a9a57610c80f8b55728f11
#
_entry.id   1717eda317a9a57610c80f8b55728f11
#
_cell.length_a   1.000
_cell.length_b   1.000
_cell.length_c   1.000
_cell.angle_alpha   90.00
_cell.angle_beta   90.00
_cell.angle_gamma   90.00
#
_symmetry.space_group_name_H-M   'P 1'
#
loop_
_entity.id
_entity.type
_entity.pdbx_description
1 polymer ?
#
loop_
_entity_poly.entity_id
_entity_poly.type
_entity_poly.pdbx_seq_one_letter_code
_entity_poly.pdbx_strand_id
1 'polypeptide(L)'
;CVNILYIQAQGAGRKPFVKDIFKWNELRKVPRMSMYFNNMDTYHISYAVTGVASEDKPEYIRARRYMPQWEKGLEGTELKPEYLNTGLFKIGVTYHLTFIKYETNLYMNVKGDGQDKTFYFDASAFPKIDKGRVGLRQMYTRNSKYANFRVYQLDK
;
A
#
# COMPACT_ATOMS: atom_id res chain seq x y z
N CYS A 1 -0.83 -12.47 6.51
CA CYS A 1 0.28 -11.72 5.92
C CYS A 1 -0.23 -10.42 5.33
N VAL A 2 0.36 -9.32 5.70
CA VAL A 2 0.00 -8.03 5.12
C VAL A 2 1.06 -7.65 4.10
N ASN A 3 0.63 -7.54 2.87
CA ASN A 3 1.42 -7.00 1.78
C ASN A 3 1.01 -5.54 1.56
N ILE A 4 1.97 -4.70 1.27
CA ILE A 4 1.75 -3.27 1.07
C ILE A 4 2.42 -2.83 -0.22
N LEU A 5 1.68 -2.09 -1.04
CA LEU A 5 2.22 -1.31 -2.14
C LEU A 5 2.14 0.17 -1.78
N TYR A 6 3.27 0.84 -1.79
CA TYR A 6 3.37 2.29 -1.73
C TYR A 6 3.42 2.87 -3.14
N ILE A 7 2.64 3.93 -3.37
CA ILE A 7 2.51 4.60 -4.66
C ILE A 7 2.84 6.08 -4.47
N GLN A 8 3.71 6.62 -5.31
CA GLN A 8 4.17 8.01 -5.25
C GLN A 8 4.75 8.39 -3.88
N ALA A 9 5.50 7.46 -3.29
CA ALA A 9 6.04 7.60 -1.95
C ALA A 9 7.19 8.61 -1.89
N GLN A 10 7.09 9.53 -0.94
CA GLN A 10 8.10 10.53 -0.60
C GLN A 10 8.31 10.55 0.91
N GLY A 11 9.46 11.01 1.35
CA GLY A 11 9.67 11.33 2.76
C GLY A 11 9.03 12.64 3.16
N ALA A 12 8.91 12.89 4.47
CA ALA A 12 8.36 14.11 5.04
C ALA A 12 9.20 15.37 4.72
N GLY A 13 10.41 15.21 4.20
CA GLY A 13 11.28 16.31 3.81
C GLY A 13 12.16 16.86 4.93
N ARG A 14 12.12 16.27 6.12
CA ARG A 14 12.98 16.60 7.28
C ARG A 14 14.03 15.50 7.50
N LYS A 15 15.22 15.84 7.97
CA LYS A 15 16.24 14.84 8.31
C LYS A 15 15.76 13.96 9.50
N PRO A 16 16.04 12.64 9.50
CA PRO A 16 16.70 11.88 8.45
C PRO A 16 15.77 11.49 7.29
N PHE A 17 14.48 11.82 7.33
CA PHE A 17 13.42 11.41 6.40
C PHE A 17 13.31 12.38 5.20
N VAL A 18 14.38 12.45 4.43
CA VAL A 18 14.44 13.28 3.22
C VAL A 18 13.42 12.83 2.17
N LYS A 19 13.03 13.74 1.25
CA LYS A 19 11.97 13.43 0.26
C LYS A 19 12.26 12.22 -0.59
N ASP A 20 13.49 12.03 -1.06
CA ASP A 20 13.84 10.81 -1.80
C ASP A 20 14.03 9.63 -0.85
N ILE A 21 13.06 8.73 -0.82
CA ILE A 21 13.06 7.53 0.03
C ILE A 21 14.23 6.61 -0.28
N PHE A 22 14.76 6.62 -1.50
CA PHE A 22 15.94 5.82 -1.82
C PHE A 22 17.14 6.20 -0.93
N LYS A 23 17.24 7.47 -0.56
CA LYS A 23 18.30 8.00 0.33
C LYS A 23 18.09 7.69 1.81
N TRP A 24 17.01 7.01 2.18
CA TRP A 24 16.79 6.58 3.58
C TRP A 24 17.71 5.44 4.01
N ASN A 25 18.32 4.71 3.06
CA ASN A 25 19.28 3.64 3.33
C ASN A 25 18.77 2.66 4.40
N GLU A 26 19.46 2.57 5.53
CA GLU A 26 19.14 1.64 6.62
C GLU A 26 17.77 1.90 7.27
N LEU A 27 17.26 3.13 7.22
CA LEU A 27 15.91 3.42 7.73
C LEU A 27 14.82 2.63 7.03
N ARG A 28 15.02 2.24 5.75
CA ARG A 28 14.06 1.40 5.02
C ARG A 28 13.96 -0.02 5.56
N LYS A 29 14.93 -0.47 6.34
CA LYS A 29 14.97 -1.80 6.94
C LYS A 29 14.31 -1.86 8.31
N VAL A 30 13.98 -0.73 8.89
CA VAL A 30 13.37 -0.66 10.22
C VAL A 30 11.98 -1.32 10.19
N PRO A 31 11.71 -2.35 11.00
CA PRO A 31 10.44 -3.08 10.96
C PRO A 31 9.26 -2.35 11.62
N ARG A 32 9.47 -1.14 12.12
CA ARG A 32 8.48 -0.36 12.87
C ARG A 32 7.56 0.41 11.93
N MET A 33 6.26 0.08 11.89
CA MET A 33 5.30 0.73 11.00
C MET A 33 5.14 2.23 11.28
N SER A 34 5.18 2.66 12.53
CA SER A 34 5.04 4.09 12.87
C SER A 34 6.13 4.96 12.24
N MET A 35 7.32 4.41 12.00
CA MET A 35 8.36 5.13 11.29
C MET A 35 7.92 5.51 9.87
N TYR A 36 7.15 4.63 9.22
CA TYR A 36 6.68 4.86 7.85
C TYR A 36 5.50 5.81 7.80
N PHE A 37 4.41 5.54 8.51
CA PHE A 37 3.24 6.40 8.42
C PHE A 37 3.45 7.80 9.05
N ASN A 38 4.40 7.94 9.97
CA ASN A 38 4.76 9.25 10.53
C ASN A 38 5.74 10.04 9.67
N ASN A 39 6.39 9.42 8.68
CA ASN A 39 7.47 10.07 7.94
C ASN A 39 7.40 9.89 6.43
N MET A 40 6.43 9.15 5.92
CA MET A 40 6.19 9.02 4.49
C MET A 40 4.91 9.75 4.08
N ASP A 41 5.01 10.48 3.00
CA ASP A 41 3.91 11.07 2.26
C ASP A 41 3.64 10.18 1.04
N THR A 42 2.54 9.42 1.06
CA THR A 42 2.31 8.36 0.06
C THR A 42 0.87 7.90 0.00
N TYR A 43 0.45 7.38 -1.14
CA TYR A 43 -0.68 6.46 -1.21
C TYR A 43 -0.22 5.05 -0.83
N HIS A 44 -1.10 4.29 -0.22
CA HIS A 44 -0.82 2.96 0.27
C HIS A 44 -2.01 2.05 -0.01
N ILE A 45 -1.79 0.94 -0.69
CA ILE A 45 -2.75 -0.15 -0.77
C ILE A 45 -2.18 -1.34 -0.01
N SER A 46 -2.95 -1.88 0.91
CA SER A 46 -2.58 -3.10 1.66
C SER A 46 -3.64 -4.18 1.51
N TYR A 47 -3.18 -5.40 1.46
CA TYR A 47 -4.02 -6.58 1.38
C TYR A 47 -3.47 -7.69 2.27
N ALA A 48 -4.38 -8.36 2.94
CA ALA A 48 -4.07 -9.45 3.85
C ALA A 48 -4.61 -10.77 3.30
N VAL A 49 -3.82 -11.82 3.48
CA VAL A 49 -4.17 -13.20 3.10
C VAL A 49 -4.73 -13.93 4.30
N THR A 50 -5.70 -14.82 4.09
CA THR A 50 -6.33 -15.64 5.11
C THR A 50 -5.34 -16.41 5.97
N GLY A 51 -5.75 -16.69 7.21
CA GLY A 51 -5.07 -17.61 8.12
C GLY A 51 -3.78 -17.08 8.73
N VAL A 52 -3.59 -15.77 8.73
CA VAL A 52 -2.31 -15.16 9.00
C VAL A 52 -2.32 -14.04 10.03
N ALA A 53 -3.45 -13.42 10.23
CA ALA A 53 -3.70 -12.63 11.41
C ALA A 53 -4.30 -13.53 12.49
N SER A 54 -4.30 -13.09 13.75
CA SER A 54 -5.10 -13.73 14.79
C SER A 54 -6.52 -13.94 14.28
N GLU A 55 -7.19 -14.96 14.74
CA GLU A 55 -8.57 -15.29 14.37
C GLU A 55 -9.53 -14.08 14.43
N ASP A 56 -9.18 -13.06 15.20
CA ASP A 56 -9.95 -11.84 15.41
C ASP A 56 -9.77 -10.74 14.34
N LYS A 57 -8.90 -10.93 13.33
CA LYS A 57 -8.69 -9.90 12.31
C LYS A 57 -9.15 -10.39 10.95
N PRO A 58 -10.18 -9.74 10.38
CA PRO A 58 -10.68 -10.10 9.05
C PRO A 58 -9.60 -9.90 7.99
N GLU A 59 -9.68 -10.66 6.93
CA GLU A 59 -9.01 -10.32 5.69
C GLU A 59 -9.50 -8.98 5.18
N TYR A 60 -8.63 -8.26 4.53
CA TYR A 60 -9.00 -6.97 3.99
C TYR A 60 -8.20 -6.62 2.74
N ILE A 61 -8.81 -5.78 1.92
CA ILE A 61 -8.14 -4.92 0.94
C ILE A 61 -8.53 -3.50 1.30
N ARG A 62 -7.55 -2.65 1.58
CA ARG A 62 -7.78 -1.26 1.98
C ARG A 62 -6.68 -0.35 1.46
N ALA A 63 -7.02 0.92 1.34
CA ALA A 63 -6.07 1.95 0.98
C ALA A 63 -6.01 3.06 2.03
N ARG A 64 -4.88 3.76 2.08
CA ARG A 64 -4.62 4.90 2.95
C ARG A 64 -3.83 5.97 2.22
N ARG A 65 -3.97 7.17 2.68
CA ARG A 65 -3.15 8.31 2.32
C ARG A 65 -2.34 8.72 3.55
N TYR A 66 -1.05 8.37 3.63
CA TYR A 66 -0.20 8.78 4.74
C TYR A 66 0.07 10.28 4.67
N MET A 67 -0.11 10.95 5.79
CA MET A 67 -0.06 12.41 5.93
C MET A 67 0.86 12.78 7.10
N PRO A 68 2.19 12.66 6.96
CA PRO A 68 3.12 12.90 8.06
C PRO A 68 3.04 14.32 8.62
N GLN A 69 2.59 15.27 7.83
CA GLN A 69 2.38 16.66 8.24
C GLN A 69 1.18 16.87 9.18
N TRP A 70 0.26 15.90 9.25
CA TRP A 70 -0.87 15.98 10.17
C TRP A 70 -0.52 15.52 11.60
N GLU A 71 0.58 14.82 11.76
CA GLU A 71 1.07 14.31 13.05
C GLU A 71 0.09 13.42 13.83
N LYS A 72 -0.93 12.89 13.13
CA LYS A 72 -1.98 12.03 13.69
C LYS A 72 -1.75 10.53 13.45
N GLY A 73 -0.59 10.17 12.94
CA GLY A 73 -0.26 8.79 12.63
C GLY A 73 -1.16 8.22 11.53
N LEU A 74 -1.93 7.18 11.84
CA LEU A 74 -2.87 6.56 10.89
C LEU A 74 -4.29 7.12 10.98
N GLU A 75 -4.59 7.94 11.99
CA GLU A 75 -5.93 8.47 12.18
C GLU A 75 -6.35 9.35 11.00
N GLY A 76 -7.55 9.07 10.47
CA GLY A 76 -8.12 9.83 9.36
C GLY A 76 -7.41 9.65 8.02
N THR A 77 -6.56 8.64 7.87
CA THR A 77 -5.82 8.36 6.63
C THR A 77 -6.50 7.34 5.71
N GLU A 78 -7.62 6.78 6.15
CA GLU A 78 -8.36 5.74 5.42
C GLU A 78 -9.01 6.28 4.15
N LEU A 79 -8.77 5.60 3.03
CA LEU A 79 -9.53 5.81 1.80
C LEU A 79 -10.71 4.85 1.77
N LYS A 80 -11.85 5.33 1.34
CA LYS A 80 -13.06 4.53 1.25
C LYS A 80 -13.31 4.03 -0.18
N PRO A 81 -14.01 2.89 -0.32
CA PRO A 81 -14.42 1.96 0.75
C PRO A 81 -13.27 1.08 1.27
N GLU A 82 -13.48 0.36 2.39
CA GLU A 82 -12.66 -0.74 2.85
C GLU A 82 -13.37 -2.05 2.53
N TYR A 83 -12.63 -3.05 2.05
CA TYR A 83 -13.18 -4.35 1.67
C TYR A 83 -12.70 -5.40 2.67
N LEU A 84 -13.64 -5.97 3.43
CA LEU A 84 -13.37 -6.96 4.47
C LEU A 84 -13.85 -8.34 4.03
N ASN A 85 -13.22 -9.38 4.55
CA ASN A 85 -13.60 -10.78 4.33
C ASN A 85 -13.77 -11.14 2.85
N THR A 86 -12.82 -10.69 2.03
CA THR A 86 -12.92 -10.86 0.57
C THR A 86 -12.83 -12.33 0.14
N GLY A 87 -12.23 -13.19 0.95
CA GLY A 87 -11.98 -14.61 0.63
C GLY A 87 -11.13 -14.83 -0.61
N LEU A 88 -10.44 -13.77 -1.05
CA LEU A 88 -9.85 -13.72 -2.39
C LEU A 88 -8.47 -14.37 -2.44
N PHE A 89 -7.62 -14.10 -1.43
CA PHE A 89 -6.26 -14.59 -1.44
C PHE A 89 -6.11 -15.91 -0.69
N LYS A 90 -5.47 -16.88 -1.33
CA LYS A 90 -5.15 -18.20 -0.76
C LYS A 90 -3.65 -18.42 -0.77
N ILE A 91 -3.15 -19.13 0.25
CA ILE A 91 -1.76 -19.53 0.33
C ILE A 91 -1.43 -20.50 -0.81
N GLY A 92 -0.26 -20.32 -1.44
CA GLY A 92 0.21 -21.18 -2.53
C GLY A 92 -0.39 -20.87 -3.90
N VAL A 93 -1.31 -19.92 -4.00
CA VAL A 93 -1.91 -19.52 -5.28
C VAL A 93 -1.20 -18.30 -5.85
N THR A 94 -1.01 -18.29 -7.16
CA THR A 94 -0.43 -17.17 -7.89
C THR A 94 -1.54 -16.24 -8.38
N TYR A 95 -1.38 -14.96 -8.15
CA TYR A 95 -2.30 -13.92 -8.60
C TYR A 95 -1.57 -12.90 -9.48
N HIS A 96 -2.24 -12.42 -10.51
CA HIS A 96 -1.84 -11.23 -11.25
C HIS A 96 -2.49 -10.01 -10.58
N LEU A 97 -1.65 -9.07 -10.13
CA LEU A 97 -2.10 -7.85 -9.48
C LEU A 97 -1.81 -6.65 -10.37
N THR A 98 -2.81 -5.83 -10.62
CA THR A 98 -2.65 -4.55 -11.33
C THR A 98 -3.09 -3.43 -10.41
N PHE A 99 -2.23 -2.44 -10.24
CA PHE A 99 -2.53 -1.26 -9.45
C PHE A 99 -2.50 -0.04 -10.37
N ILE A 100 -3.54 0.78 -10.30
CA ILE A 100 -3.64 2.00 -11.11
C ILE A 100 -3.88 3.17 -10.16
N LYS A 101 -3.09 4.22 -10.32
CA LYS A 101 -3.36 5.53 -9.73
C LYS A 101 -3.61 6.51 -10.88
N TYR A 102 -4.83 7.03 -10.93
CA TYR A 102 -5.25 8.03 -11.91
C TYR A 102 -5.93 9.19 -11.19
N GLU A 103 -5.38 10.38 -11.30
CA GLU A 103 -5.80 11.57 -10.57
C GLU A 103 -5.90 11.33 -9.06
N THR A 104 -7.10 11.31 -8.48
CA THR A 104 -7.37 11.03 -7.08
C THR A 104 -7.85 9.60 -6.83
N ASN A 105 -7.96 8.80 -7.89
CA ASN A 105 -8.50 7.45 -7.81
C ASN A 105 -7.39 6.41 -7.73
N LEU A 106 -7.61 5.41 -6.91
CA LEU A 106 -6.77 4.22 -6.85
C LEU A 106 -7.60 2.99 -7.19
N TYR A 107 -7.02 2.09 -7.96
CA TYR A 107 -7.64 0.80 -8.31
C TYR A 107 -6.66 -0.33 -8.01
N MET A 108 -7.19 -1.45 -7.57
CA MET A 108 -6.48 -2.71 -7.46
C MET A 108 -7.29 -3.79 -8.14
N ASN A 109 -6.77 -4.35 -9.24
CA ASN A 109 -7.32 -5.54 -9.86
C ASN A 109 -6.56 -6.77 -9.40
N VAL A 110 -7.28 -7.81 -9.08
CA VAL A 110 -6.75 -9.13 -8.67
C VAL A 110 -7.34 -10.19 -9.57
N LYS A 111 -6.47 -10.88 -10.31
CA LYS A 111 -6.84 -11.95 -11.21
C LYS A 111 -6.11 -13.24 -10.85
N GLY A 112 -6.83 -14.33 -10.64
CA GLY A 112 -6.29 -15.64 -10.30
C GLY A 112 -7.31 -16.50 -9.56
N ASP A 113 -7.05 -17.80 -9.43
CA ASP A 113 -7.95 -18.75 -8.78
C ASP A 113 -9.39 -18.70 -9.32
N GLY A 114 -9.55 -18.53 -10.64
CA GLY A 114 -10.86 -18.39 -11.29
C GLY A 114 -11.58 -17.06 -11.05
N GLN A 115 -10.93 -16.09 -10.40
CA GLN A 115 -11.51 -14.79 -10.08
C GLN A 115 -10.82 -13.67 -10.85
N ASP A 116 -11.58 -12.61 -11.14
CA ASP A 116 -11.09 -11.34 -11.71
C ASP A 116 -11.91 -10.22 -11.07
N LYS A 117 -11.32 -9.54 -10.08
CA LYS A 117 -12.03 -8.51 -9.27
C LYS A 117 -11.24 -7.22 -9.21
N THR A 118 -11.95 -6.12 -9.34
CA THR A 118 -11.37 -4.77 -9.21
C THR A 118 -11.94 -4.06 -7.99
N PHE A 119 -11.06 -3.47 -7.22
CA PHE A 119 -11.33 -2.69 -6.03
C PHE A 119 -10.98 -1.23 -6.31
N TYR A 120 -11.80 -0.32 -5.84
CA TYR A 120 -11.69 1.12 -6.07
C TYR A 120 -11.55 1.86 -4.75
N PHE A 121 -10.76 2.93 -4.73
CA PHE A 121 -10.61 3.81 -3.56
C PHE A 121 -10.56 5.26 -4.03
N ASP A 122 -11.32 6.12 -3.32
CA ASP A 122 -11.35 7.55 -3.56
C ASP A 122 -10.42 8.29 -2.61
N ALA A 123 -9.49 9.05 -3.16
CA ALA A 123 -8.59 9.91 -2.41
C ALA A 123 -8.85 11.42 -2.65
N SER A 124 -10.01 11.78 -3.19
CA SER A 124 -10.34 13.17 -3.51
C SER A 124 -10.37 14.10 -2.31
N ALA A 125 -10.65 13.56 -1.11
CA ALA A 125 -10.62 14.31 0.15
C ALA A 125 -9.21 14.63 0.66
N PHE A 126 -8.15 14.14 -0.02
CA PHE A 126 -6.77 14.29 0.43
C PHE A 126 -5.94 15.12 -0.55
N PRO A 127 -4.92 15.84 -0.06
CA PRO A 127 -3.95 16.50 -0.92
C PRO A 127 -3.31 15.52 -1.90
N LYS A 128 -3.31 15.88 -3.17
CA LYS A 128 -2.75 15.07 -4.26
C LYS A 128 -1.23 14.97 -4.15
N ILE A 129 -0.71 13.80 -4.50
CA ILE A 129 0.71 13.59 -4.79
C ILE A 129 0.83 13.23 -6.26
N ASP A 130 1.76 13.88 -6.96
CA ASP A 130 1.96 13.70 -8.41
C ASP A 130 3.23 12.93 -8.75
N LYS A 131 4.14 12.80 -7.80
CA LYS A 131 5.45 12.16 -7.99
C LYS A 131 5.92 11.44 -6.74
N GLY A 132 6.82 10.51 -6.92
CA GLY A 132 7.41 9.72 -5.84
C GLY A 132 7.78 8.33 -6.33
N ARG A 133 8.17 7.47 -5.41
CA ARG A 133 8.61 6.12 -5.72
C ARG A 133 7.48 5.11 -5.52
N VAL A 134 7.59 3.98 -6.23
CA VAL A 134 6.77 2.80 -5.97
C VAL A 134 7.59 1.82 -5.16
N GLY A 135 7.00 1.18 -4.17
CA GLY A 135 7.68 0.22 -3.33
C GLY A 135 6.76 -0.85 -2.77
N LEU A 136 7.30 -2.06 -2.68
CA LEU A 136 6.65 -3.19 -2.02
C LEU A 136 7.18 -3.32 -0.60
N ARG A 137 6.29 -3.66 0.33
CA ARG A 137 6.64 -3.99 1.70
C ARG A 137 5.85 -5.19 2.17
N GLN A 138 6.54 -6.07 2.84
CA GLN A 138 5.95 -7.20 3.55
C GLN A 138 6.07 -6.98 5.05
N MET A 139 5.08 -7.46 5.77
CA MET A 139 5.01 -7.32 7.22
C MET A 139 5.33 -8.64 7.92
N TYR A 140 6.01 -8.55 9.06
CA TYR A 140 6.38 -9.68 9.92
C TYR A 140 7.33 -10.68 9.26
N THR A 141 7.35 -11.90 9.77
CA THR A 141 8.18 -13.02 9.32
C THR A 141 7.66 -13.71 8.04
N ARG A 142 6.62 -13.18 7.44
CA ARG A 142 5.94 -13.76 6.30
C ARG A 142 6.43 -13.17 5.01
N ASN A 143 6.55 -13.99 3.98
CA ASN A 143 7.02 -13.56 2.68
C ASN A 143 5.98 -13.85 1.59
N SER A 144 6.01 -13.04 0.57
CA SER A 144 5.35 -13.27 -0.71
C SER A 144 6.40 -13.27 -1.79
N LYS A 145 6.25 -14.13 -2.76
CA LYS A 145 7.12 -14.14 -3.92
C LYS A 145 6.48 -13.25 -4.99
N TYR A 146 7.24 -12.29 -5.48
CA TYR A 146 6.85 -11.43 -6.60
C TYR A 146 7.67 -11.77 -7.84
N ALA A 147 7.02 -11.73 -8.99
CA ALA A 147 7.66 -11.90 -10.29
C ALA A 147 7.07 -10.90 -11.29
N ASN A 148 7.81 -10.59 -12.35
CA ASN A 148 7.36 -9.71 -13.44
C ASN A 148 6.88 -8.32 -12.98
N PHE A 149 7.53 -7.76 -11.95
CA PHE A 149 7.20 -6.43 -11.45
C PHE A 149 7.52 -5.37 -12.51
N ARG A 150 6.50 -4.59 -12.89
CA ARG A 150 6.60 -3.52 -13.89
C ARG A 150 5.90 -2.28 -13.40
N VAL A 151 6.42 -1.12 -13.74
CA VAL A 151 5.81 0.18 -13.45
C VAL A 151 5.69 0.94 -14.77
N TYR A 152 4.52 1.46 -15.04
CA TYR A 152 4.22 2.25 -16.23
C TYR A 152 3.76 3.63 -15.81
N GLN A 153 4.13 4.64 -16.58
CA GLN A 153 3.50 5.95 -16.54
C GLN A 153 2.31 5.93 -17.49
N LEU A 154 1.15 6.38 -17.02
CA LEU A 154 0.00 6.57 -17.89
C LEU A 154 0.19 7.88 -18.64
N ASP A 155 -0.01 7.84 -19.95
CA ASP A 155 -0.08 9.02 -20.77
C ASP A 155 -1.36 9.81 -20.44
N LYS A 156 -1.27 11.13 -20.54
CA LYS A 156 -2.41 12.04 -20.28
C LYS A 156 -3.34 12.09 -21.48
#